data_e5d668dd6d6138b8661985986f0c57c7
#
_entry.id   e5d668dd6d6138b8661985986f0c57c7
#
_cell.length_a   1.000
_cell.length_b   1.000
_cell.length_c   1.000
_cell.angle_alpha   90.00
_cell.angle_beta   90.00
_cell.angle_gamma   90.00
#
_symmetry.space_group_name_H-M   'P 1'
#
loop_
_entity.id
_entity.type
_entity.pdbx_description
1 polymer ?
#
loop_
_entity_poly.entity_id
_entity_poly.type
_entity_poly.pdbx_seq_one_letter_code
_entity_poly.pdbx_strand_id
1 'polypeptide(L)'
;MQPEPKAAPNASEQEKRPHIRATLLNQHHTVTPNSTAWIGLELDIDKDWHTYWPGRNETGTPPAVKWNLPAGYKVGEFLWPAPKRYVQGGDTLDHVYEGRVLLMAPLEVPASAKPGEKVQIKAACTFVVCQDVCLMEKASPTLTLIVSDGWSSSTVPPHAKRFTEARERVPVPLKDAKGVSAKVENGKLLVEAKGAAKVMFYPYEDSVATPALLKEGEVKGERLTLTLQPEDAPARIRGVVEAQGGALKQPVFVDVDLEVPRS
;
A
#
# COMPACT_ATOMS: atom_id res chain seq x y z
N MET A 1 7.20 -19.71 -63.22
CA MET A 1 7.95 -19.38 -62.02
C MET A 1 7.05 -18.54 -61.12
N GLN A 2 6.31 -19.20 -60.20
CA GLN A 2 5.40 -18.54 -59.27
C GLN A 2 6.20 -18.13 -58.03
N PRO A 3 5.97 -16.95 -57.45
CA PRO A 3 6.64 -16.56 -56.23
C PRO A 3 6.10 -17.35 -55.02
N GLU A 4 7.01 -17.88 -54.22
CA GLU A 4 6.67 -18.55 -52.96
C GLU A 4 5.92 -17.58 -52.00
N PRO A 5 4.95 -18.09 -51.23
CA PRO A 5 4.25 -17.29 -50.26
C PRO A 5 5.21 -16.98 -49.09
N LYS A 6 5.38 -15.67 -48.81
CA LYS A 6 6.04 -15.21 -47.57
C LYS A 6 5.37 -15.84 -46.35
N ALA A 7 6.13 -16.60 -45.60
CA ALA A 7 5.71 -17.13 -44.30
C ALA A 7 5.22 -16.00 -43.41
N ALA A 8 4.02 -16.17 -42.84
CA ALA A 8 3.48 -15.28 -41.84
C ALA A 8 4.41 -15.32 -40.59
N PRO A 9 4.65 -14.19 -39.90
CA PRO A 9 5.49 -14.20 -38.71
C PRO A 9 4.88 -15.11 -37.65
N ASN A 10 5.71 -15.99 -37.09
CA ASN A 10 5.37 -16.88 -36.00
C ASN A 10 4.75 -16.10 -34.85
N ALA A 11 3.56 -16.49 -34.43
CA ALA A 11 2.80 -15.92 -33.29
C ALA A 11 3.36 -16.30 -31.90
N SER A 12 4.68 -16.42 -31.73
CA SER A 12 5.33 -16.93 -30.52
C SER A 12 6.27 -15.97 -29.81
N GLU A 13 6.26 -14.68 -30.12
CA GLU A 13 7.02 -13.64 -29.36
C GLU A 13 6.25 -12.32 -29.33
N GLN A 14 5.00 -12.34 -28.93
CA GLN A 14 4.48 -11.18 -28.21
C GLN A 14 5.08 -11.25 -26.81
N GLU A 15 6.09 -10.42 -26.52
CA GLU A 15 6.53 -10.16 -25.14
C GLU A 15 5.28 -9.84 -24.36
N LYS A 16 4.91 -10.75 -23.45
CA LYS A 16 3.68 -10.65 -22.68
C LYS A 16 3.83 -9.42 -21.81
N ARG A 17 3.14 -8.34 -22.18
CA ARG A 17 3.14 -7.08 -21.43
C ARG A 17 2.86 -7.37 -19.95
N PRO A 18 3.65 -6.83 -19.00
CA PRO A 18 3.41 -7.06 -17.59
C PRO A 18 2.06 -6.49 -17.15
N HIS A 19 1.38 -7.20 -16.24
CA HIS A 19 0.09 -6.81 -15.67
C HIS A 19 0.21 -5.72 -14.61
N ILE A 20 1.43 -5.47 -14.11
CA ILE A 20 1.72 -4.39 -13.18
C ILE A 20 2.87 -3.54 -13.71
N ARG A 21 2.67 -2.23 -13.76
CA ARG A 21 3.69 -1.25 -14.14
C ARG A 21 4.03 -0.40 -12.93
N ALA A 22 5.32 -0.19 -12.69
CA ALA A 22 5.82 0.60 -11.59
C ALA A 22 6.51 1.87 -12.09
N THR A 23 6.20 3.01 -11.48
CA THR A 23 6.81 4.31 -11.78
C THR A 23 7.21 4.99 -10.48
N LEU A 24 8.43 5.55 -10.42
CA LEU A 24 8.85 6.39 -9.31
C LEU A 24 8.46 7.84 -9.56
N LEU A 25 7.84 8.45 -8.57
CA LEU A 25 7.40 9.83 -8.59
C LEU A 25 8.04 10.60 -7.43
N ASN A 26 8.26 11.90 -7.61
CA ASN A 26 8.58 12.84 -6.55
C ASN A 26 7.40 13.77 -6.28
N GLN A 27 7.21 14.14 -5.03
CA GLN A 27 6.13 15.06 -4.67
C GLN A 27 6.42 16.49 -5.14
N HIS A 28 7.69 16.92 -5.12
CA HIS A 28 8.13 18.25 -5.48
C HIS A 28 9.11 18.22 -6.65
N HIS A 29 9.26 19.31 -7.38
CA HIS A 29 10.20 19.41 -8.53
C HIS A 29 11.65 19.19 -8.14
N THR A 30 12.03 19.66 -6.94
CA THR A 30 13.41 19.61 -6.43
C THR A 30 13.44 19.06 -5.02
N VAL A 31 14.62 18.66 -4.57
CA VAL A 31 14.92 18.28 -3.19
C VAL A 31 16.00 19.20 -2.62
N THR A 32 15.99 19.40 -1.30
CA THR A 32 16.90 20.31 -0.62
C THR A 32 17.92 19.55 0.21
N PRO A 33 19.20 19.95 0.27
CA PRO A 33 20.17 19.34 1.19
C PRO A 33 19.68 19.34 2.64
N ASN A 34 20.05 18.31 3.40
CA ASN A 34 19.69 18.14 4.81
C ASN A 34 18.18 18.23 5.07
N SER A 35 17.38 17.64 4.20
CA SER A 35 15.92 17.63 4.31
C SER A 35 15.31 16.25 4.10
N THR A 36 14.03 16.11 4.42
CA THR A 36 13.23 14.96 4.04
C THR A 36 12.28 15.34 2.91
N ALA A 37 12.40 14.67 1.78
CA ALA A 37 11.48 14.77 0.65
C ALA A 37 10.54 13.56 0.63
N TRP A 38 9.46 13.64 -0.15
CA TRP A 38 8.57 12.50 -0.36
C TRP A 38 8.69 11.98 -1.78
N ILE A 39 8.93 10.69 -1.89
CA ILE A 39 8.87 9.94 -3.14
C ILE A 39 7.73 8.93 -3.09
N GLY A 40 7.28 8.48 -4.25
CA GLY A 40 6.22 7.49 -4.36
C GLY A 40 6.55 6.43 -5.40
N LEU A 41 6.23 5.19 -5.10
CA LEU A 41 6.17 4.09 -6.06
C LEU A 41 4.71 3.95 -6.50
N GLU A 42 4.40 4.46 -7.69
CA GLU A 42 3.09 4.27 -8.30
C GLU A 42 3.04 2.91 -8.99
N LEU A 43 2.06 2.12 -8.62
CA LEU A 43 1.71 0.85 -9.25
C LEU A 43 0.45 1.07 -10.09
N ASP A 44 0.51 0.71 -11.37
CA ASP A 44 -0.61 0.72 -12.31
C ASP A 44 -0.90 -0.73 -12.72
N ILE A 45 -1.93 -1.30 -12.13
CA ILE A 45 -2.32 -2.71 -12.20
C ILE A 45 -3.41 -2.85 -13.26
N ASP A 46 -3.28 -3.81 -14.15
CA ASP A 46 -4.26 -4.07 -15.21
C ASP A 46 -5.63 -4.40 -14.60
N LYS A 47 -6.69 -4.13 -15.37
CA LYS A 47 -8.06 -4.45 -14.96
C LYS A 47 -8.18 -5.94 -14.64
N ASP A 48 -8.89 -6.26 -13.54
CA ASP A 48 -9.16 -7.60 -13.03
C ASP A 48 -7.93 -8.32 -12.46
N TRP A 49 -6.76 -7.65 -12.42
CA TRP A 49 -5.57 -8.09 -11.71
C TRP A 49 -5.39 -7.36 -10.39
N HIS A 50 -4.70 -7.99 -9.45
CA HIS A 50 -4.40 -7.41 -8.14
C HIS A 50 -3.00 -7.79 -7.66
N THR A 51 -2.47 -7.00 -6.73
CA THR A 51 -1.29 -7.31 -5.90
C THR A 51 -1.65 -7.12 -4.44
N TYR A 52 -0.76 -7.46 -3.52
CA TYR A 52 -1.09 -7.66 -2.13
C TYR A 52 -0.67 -6.49 -1.24
N TRP A 53 -1.44 -6.25 -0.20
CA TRP A 53 -1.11 -5.35 0.90
C TRP A 53 -0.28 -6.11 1.97
N PRO A 54 0.59 -5.44 2.78
CA PRO A 54 1.42 -6.10 3.80
C PRO A 54 0.61 -6.52 5.04
N GLY A 55 -0.40 -7.34 4.84
CA GLY A 55 -1.24 -7.92 5.87
C GLY A 55 -1.37 -9.42 5.69
N ARG A 56 -2.24 -10.04 6.48
CA ARG A 56 -2.55 -11.45 6.32
C ARG A 56 -3.23 -11.69 5.00
N ASN A 57 -2.59 -12.45 4.15
CA ASN A 57 -3.07 -12.91 2.87
C ASN A 57 -2.92 -14.43 2.79
N GLU A 58 -3.84 -15.08 2.11
CA GLU A 58 -3.81 -16.54 1.94
C GLU A 58 -3.09 -16.96 0.67
N THR A 59 -3.06 -16.10 -0.36
CA THR A 59 -2.57 -16.52 -1.69
C THR A 59 -1.32 -15.80 -2.17
N GLY A 60 -0.95 -14.64 -1.59
CA GLY A 60 0.21 -13.91 -2.07
C GLY A 60 0.88 -12.99 -1.07
N THR A 61 1.94 -12.34 -1.51
CA THR A 61 2.80 -11.49 -0.68
C THR A 61 2.87 -10.06 -1.23
N PRO A 62 3.10 -9.06 -0.36
CA PRO A 62 3.20 -7.67 -0.79
C PRO A 62 4.40 -7.43 -1.71
N PRO A 63 4.40 -6.31 -2.45
CA PRO A 63 5.54 -5.85 -3.24
C PRO A 63 6.83 -5.79 -2.44
N ALA A 64 7.90 -6.40 -2.95
CA ALA A 64 9.24 -6.28 -2.41
C ALA A 64 10.05 -5.26 -3.21
N VAL A 65 10.71 -4.33 -2.52
CA VAL A 65 11.48 -3.25 -3.15
C VAL A 65 12.89 -3.19 -2.57
N LYS A 66 13.89 -3.23 -3.45
CA LYS A 66 15.29 -2.98 -3.10
C LYS A 66 15.73 -1.66 -3.73
N TRP A 67 16.16 -0.74 -2.90
CA TRP A 67 16.63 0.57 -3.33
C TRP A 67 18.10 0.53 -3.76
N ASN A 68 18.41 1.20 -4.86
CA ASN A 68 19.77 1.55 -5.25
C ASN A 68 19.89 3.07 -5.24
N LEU A 69 20.60 3.57 -4.23
CA LEU A 69 20.68 4.98 -3.88
C LEU A 69 22.11 5.48 -3.95
N PRO A 70 22.33 6.74 -4.31
CA PRO A 70 23.62 7.39 -4.14
C PRO A 70 24.02 7.48 -2.67
N ALA A 71 25.33 7.70 -2.43
CA ALA A 71 25.86 7.78 -1.07
C ALA A 71 25.17 8.87 -0.24
N GLY A 72 24.81 8.51 0.98
CA GLY A 72 24.17 9.41 1.95
C GLY A 72 22.65 9.56 1.81
N TYR A 73 22.04 9.17 0.69
CA TYR A 73 20.59 9.13 0.55
C TYR A 73 20.01 7.89 1.24
N LYS A 74 18.85 8.03 1.88
CA LYS A 74 18.12 6.91 2.50
C LYS A 74 16.64 7.03 2.20
N VAL A 75 16.01 5.89 1.94
CA VAL A 75 14.54 5.80 1.82
C VAL A 75 14.02 5.07 3.05
N GLY A 76 13.06 5.66 3.74
CA GLY A 76 12.37 5.05 4.87
C GLY A 76 11.29 4.07 4.45
N GLU A 77 10.53 3.61 5.44
CA GLU A 77 9.42 2.67 5.22
C GLU A 77 8.30 3.29 4.38
N PHE A 78 7.63 2.44 3.62
CA PHE A 78 6.45 2.86 2.89
C PHE A 78 5.28 3.18 3.83
N LEU A 79 4.58 4.27 3.55
CA LEU A 79 3.23 4.47 4.00
C LEU A 79 2.30 3.69 3.05
N TRP A 80 1.69 2.64 3.59
CA TRP A 80 0.80 1.76 2.85
C TRP A 80 -0.64 2.28 2.93
N PRO A 81 -1.26 2.69 1.81
CA PRO A 81 -2.69 2.97 1.80
C PRO A 81 -3.51 1.75 2.25
N ALA A 82 -4.65 1.98 2.87
CA ALA A 82 -5.52 0.87 3.25
C ALA A 82 -5.93 0.02 2.02
N PRO A 83 -5.97 -1.32 2.15
CA PRO A 83 -6.26 -2.23 1.06
C PRO A 83 -7.75 -2.28 0.71
N LYS A 84 -8.08 -3.17 -0.22
CA LYS A 84 -9.42 -3.69 -0.41
C LYS A 84 -9.48 -5.12 0.12
N ARG A 85 -10.62 -5.49 0.66
CA ARG A 85 -10.95 -6.87 1.00
C ARG A 85 -11.30 -7.63 -0.29
N TYR A 86 -10.64 -8.75 -0.54
CA TYR A 86 -10.85 -9.59 -1.70
C TYR A 86 -11.17 -11.02 -1.27
N VAL A 87 -12.34 -11.51 -1.64
CA VAL A 87 -12.79 -12.87 -1.31
C VAL A 87 -12.90 -13.67 -2.59
N GLN A 88 -12.10 -14.73 -2.70
CA GLN A 88 -12.11 -15.64 -3.85
C GLN A 88 -12.71 -16.98 -3.45
N GLY A 89 -13.54 -17.57 -4.31
CA GLY A 89 -14.19 -18.87 -4.07
C GLY A 89 -15.14 -18.92 -2.87
N GLY A 90 -15.29 -17.83 -2.12
CA GLY A 90 -16.14 -17.74 -0.94
C GLY A 90 -15.48 -18.15 0.38
N ASP A 91 -14.24 -18.62 0.36
CA ASP A 91 -13.49 -19.14 1.51
C ASP A 91 -12.08 -18.56 1.67
N THR A 92 -11.50 -18.03 0.60
CA THR A 92 -10.16 -17.42 0.62
C THR A 92 -10.25 -15.91 0.76
N LEU A 93 -9.50 -15.33 1.71
CA LEU A 93 -9.50 -13.90 2.01
C LEU A 93 -8.10 -13.31 1.82
N ASP A 94 -8.00 -12.35 0.92
CA ASP A 94 -6.83 -11.52 0.72
C ASP A 94 -7.12 -10.04 0.89
N HIS A 95 -6.07 -9.27 1.14
CA HIS A 95 -6.10 -7.82 1.24
C HIS A 95 -5.23 -7.24 0.12
N VAL A 96 -5.88 -6.61 -0.86
CA VAL A 96 -5.27 -6.37 -2.16
C VAL A 96 -5.31 -4.91 -2.60
N TYR A 97 -4.47 -4.62 -3.58
CA TYR A 97 -4.52 -3.41 -4.39
C TYR A 97 -4.93 -3.76 -5.82
N GLU A 98 -5.82 -2.96 -6.37
CA GLU A 98 -6.29 -3.02 -7.76
C GLU A 98 -6.19 -1.64 -8.41
N GLY A 99 -6.03 -1.62 -9.73
CA GLY A 99 -5.94 -0.39 -10.50
C GLY A 99 -4.70 0.42 -10.13
N ARG A 100 -4.87 1.68 -9.73
CA ARG A 100 -3.73 2.54 -9.43
C ARG A 100 -3.57 2.79 -7.94
N VAL A 101 -2.36 2.56 -7.40
CA VAL A 101 -2.00 2.85 -6.02
C VAL A 101 -0.64 3.53 -5.95
N LEU A 102 -0.46 4.48 -5.02
CA LEU A 102 0.81 5.15 -4.74
C LEU A 102 1.29 4.78 -3.35
N LEU A 103 2.40 4.06 -3.27
CA LEU A 103 3.12 3.76 -2.04
C LEU A 103 4.11 4.91 -1.79
N MET A 104 3.93 5.67 -0.70
CA MET A 104 4.76 6.82 -0.39
C MET A 104 5.85 6.46 0.61
N ALA A 105 7.06 7.01 0.41
CA ALA A 105 8.15 6.86 1.36
C ALA A 105 8.90 8.18 1.57
N PRO A 106 9.41 8.45 2.79
CA PRO A 106 10.30 9.57 3.02
C PRO A 106 11.67 9.27 2.41
N LEU A 107 12.26 10.26 1.75
CA LEU A 107 13.62 10.26 1.23
C LEU A 107 14.46 11.25 2.04
N GLU A 108 15.44 10.78 2.78
CA GLU A 108 16.44 11.61 3.45
C GLU A 108 17.47 12.07 2.42
N VAL A 109 17.62 13.37 2.29
CA VAL A 109 18.60 14.03 1.43
C VAL A 109 19.80 14.43 2.28
N PRO A 110 21.04 13.95 1.98
CA PRO A 110 22.18 14.24 2.81
C PRO A 110 22.58 15.72 2.76
N ALA A 111 23.20 16.22 3.84
CA ALA A 111 23.74 17.58 3.89
C ALA A 111 24.84 17.84 2.84
N SER A 112 25.48 16.78 2.36
CA SER A 112 26.53 16.85 1.31
C SER A 112 25.98 17.01 -0.11
N ALA A 113 24.67 16.89 -0.32
CA ALA A 113 24.04 17.10 -1.63
C ALA A 113 24.27 18.54 -2.10
N LYS A 114 24.59 18.72 -3.37
CA LYS A 114 24.97 20.05 -3.90
C LYS A 114 23.85 20.62 -4.78
N PRO A 115 23.44 21.87 -4.59
CA PRO A 115 22.52 22.54 -5.51
C PRO A 115 22.98 22.43 -6.96
N GLY A 116 22.02 22.13 -7.87
CA GLY A 116 22.28 21.88 -9.29
C GLY A 116 22.61 20.41 -9.62
N GLU A 117 22.88 19.58 -8.63
CA GLU A 117 23.15 18.16 -8.83
C GLU A 117 21.91 17.41 -9.32
N LYS A 118 22.10 16.48 -10.27
CA LYS A 118 21.08 15.51 -10.69
C LYS A 118 21.39 14.16 -10.04
N VAL A 119 20.45 13.70 -9.24
CA VAL A 119 20.57 12.47 -8.45
C VAL A 119 19.62 11.42 -8.98
N GLN A 120 20.12 10.22 -9.23
CA GLN A 120 19.31 9.11 -9.73
C GLN A 120 18.99 8.12 -8.61
N ILE A 121 17.69 7.93 -8.36
CA ILE A 121 17.15 6.91 -7.46
C ILE A 121 16.63 5.76 -8.32
N LYS A 122 17.00 4.52 -7.99
CA LYS A 122 16.49 3.31 -8.65
C LYS A 122 15.84 2.38 -7.64
N ALA A 123 14.80 1.69 -8.06
CA ALA A 123 14.16 0.62 -7.29
C ALA A 123 14.16 -0.67 -8.10
N ALA A 124 14.55 -1.78 -7.50
CA ALA A 124 14.33 -3.12 -8.05
C ALA A 124 13.11 -3.71 -7.34
N CYS A 125 12.01 -3.85 -8.07
CA CYS A 125 10.71 -4.28 -7.55
C CYS A 125 10.41 -5.70 -7.99
N THR A 126 9.81 -6.49 -7.08
CA THR A 126 9.23 -7.81 -7.37
C THR A 126 7.79 -7.80 -6.87
N PHE A 127 6.88 -8.28 -7.69
CA PHE A 127 5.44 -8.32 -7.42
C PHE A 127 4.92 -9.74 -7.57
N VAL A 128 4.03 -10.17 -6.69
CA VAL A 128 3.08 -11.23 -6.96
C VAL A 128 1.82 -10.55 -7.46
N VAL A 129 1.42 -10.84 -8.69
CA VAL A 129 0.23 -10.25 -9.32
C VAL A 129 -0.69 -11.36 -9.80
N CYS A 130 -1.96 -11.31 -9.41
CA CYS A 130 -2.90 -12.41 -9.60
C CYS A 130 -4.22 -11.96 -10.24
N GLN A 131 -4.81 -12.89 -10.97
CA GLN A 131 -6.20 -12.89 -11.42
C GLN A 131 -6.73 -14.32 -11.17
N ASP A 132 -6.81 -15.18 -12.20
CA ASP A 132 -7.10 -16.62 -12.05
C ASP A 132 -5.84 -17.43 -11.71
N VAL A 133 -4.69 -16.88 -12.06
CA VAL A 133 -3.35 -17.42 -11.76
C VAL A 133 -2.45 -16.32 -11.20
N CYS A 134 -1.49 -16.71 -10.38
CA CYS A 134 -0.51 -15.79 -9.84
C CYS A 134 0.79 -15.82 -10.65
N LEU A 135 1.29 -14.65 -10.98
CA LEU A 135 2.54 -14.44 -11.72
C LEU A 135 3.52 -13.66 -10.84
N MET A 136 4.80 -13.96 -11.00
CA MET A 136 5.87 -13.14 -10.42
C MET A 136 6.37 -12.18 -11.49
N GLU A 137 6.16 -10.89 -11.29
CA GLU A 137 6.60 -9.83 -12.19
C GLU A 137 7.65 -8.94 -11.55
N LYS A 138 8.47 -8.28 -12.37
CA LYS A 138 9.56 -7.41 -11.93
C LYS A 138 9.52 -6.10 -12.67
N ALA A 139 9.93 -5.02 -11.98
CA ALA A 139 10.15 -3.71 -12.58
C ALA A 139 11.39 -3.04 -11.98
N SER A 140 12.00 -2.14 -12.74
CA SER A 140 13.19 -1.39 -12.30
C SER A 140 13.02 0.10 -12.60
N PRO A 141 12.02 0.78 -11.99
CA PRO A 141 11.80 2.19 -12.24
C PRO A 141 12.95 3.05 -11.70
N THR A 142 13.17 4.16 -12.40
CA THR A 142 14.21 5.13 -12.07
C THR A 142 13.59 6.52 -11.95
N LEU A 143 14.04 7.30 -10.96
CA LEU A 143 13.67 8.70 -10.75
C LEU A 143 14.93 9.57 -10.75
N THR A 144 14.91 10.65 -11.53
CA THR A 144 15.94 11.67 -11.47
C THR A 144 15.44 12.86 -10.67
N LEU A 145 16.13 13.19 -9.58
CA LEU A 145 15.88 14.34 -8.73
C LEU A 145 16.88 15.45 -9.04
N ILE A 146 16.44 16.70 -8.87
CA ILE A 146 17.30 17.88 -8.95
C ILE A 146 17.44 18.44 -7.54
N VAL A 147 18.68 18.61 -7.08
CA VAL A 147 18.97 19.27 -5.80
C VAL A 147 18.90 20.78 -5.99
N SER A 148 18.24 21.49 -5.07
CA SER A 148 18.11 22.95 -5.06
C SER A 148 18.47 23.47 -3.69
N ASP A 149 18.89 24.73 -3.62
CA ASP A 149 19.19 25.46 -2.38
C ASP A 149 17.92 26.00 -1.69
N GLY A 150 16.74 25.86 -2.34
CA GLY A 150 15.45 26.27 -1.78
C GLY A 150 14.27 25.63 -2.49
N TRP A 151 13.12 25.65 -1.83
CA TRP A 151 11.87 25.20 -2.42
C TRP A 151 11.37 26.22 -3.44
N SER A 152 11.17 25.79 -4.68
CA SER A 152 10.46 26.63 -5.65
C SER A 152 8.98 26.67 -5.28
N SER A 153 8.53 27.75 -4.66
CA SER A 153 7.12 27.96 -4.30
C SER A 153 6.22 28.37 -5.48
N SER A 154 6.81 28.62 -6.66
CA SER A 154 6.11 29.27 -7.78
C SER A 154 5.39 28.31 -8.73
N THR A 155 5.51 26.99 -8.55
CA THR A 155 4.89 25.99 -9.43
C THR A 155 4.16 24.92 -8.65
N VAL A 156 2.94 24.55 -9.12
CA VAL A 156 2.20 23.41 -8.56
C VAL A 156 3.06 22.15 -8.69
N PRO A 157 3.29 21.40 -7.59
CA PRO A 157 4.08 20.17 -7.65
C PRO A 157 3.48 19.17 -8.66
N PRO A 158 4.30 18.49 -9.47
CA PRO A 158 3.83 17.75 -10.65
C PRO A 158 2.86 16.62 -10.31
N HIS A 159 2.98 16.08 -9.10
CA HIS A 159 2.18 14.94 -8.64
C HIS A 159 1.40 15.22 -7.35
N ALA A 160 1.21 16.50 -6.97
CA ALA A 160 0.58 16.89 -5.71
C ALA A 160 -0.77 16.18 -5.46
N LYS A 161 -1.62 16.12 -6.48
CA LYS A 161 -2.92 15.46 -6.38
C LYS A 161 -2.79 13.99 -6.02
N ARG A 162 -1.89 13.25 -6.67
CA ARG A 162 -1.66 11.82 -6.42
C ARG A 162 -1.18 11.56 -4.99
N PHE A 163 -0.25 12.38 -4.49
CA PHE A 163 0.23 12.29 -3.12
C PHE A 163 -0.86 12.65 -2.09
N THR A 164 -1.72 13.62 -2.38
CA THR A 164 -2.86 13.97 -1.52
C THR A 164 -3.86 12.82 -1.47
N GLU A 165 -4.29 12.30 -2.60
CA GLU A 165 -5.22 11.16 -2.69
C GLU A 165 -4.68 9.91 -1.99
N ALA A 166 -3.37 9.63 -2.12
CA ALA A 166 -2.74 8.52 -1.44
C ALA A 166 -2.74 8.71 0.09
N ARG A 167 -2.44 9.94 0.58
CA ARG A 167 -2.46 10.25 2.02
C ARG A 167 -3.83 10.08 2.66
N GLU A 168 -4.90 10.37 1.93
CA GLU A 168 -6.28 10.19 2.41
C GLU A 168 -6.60 8.73 2.75
N ARG A 169 -5.84 7.78 2.19
CA ARG A 169 -6.00 6.35 2.45
C ARG A 169 -4.95 5.77 3.40
N VAL A 170 -3.95 6.55 3.82
CA VAL A 170 -2.98 6.11 4.82
C VAL A 170 -3.65 6.13 6.19
N PRO A 171 -3.61 5.01 6.95
CA PRO A 171 -4.22 4.96 8.27
C PRO A 171 -3.59 5.96 9.25
N VAL A 172 -4.41 6.61 10.06
CA VAL A 172 -3.96 7.45 11.18
C VAL A 172 -3.92 6.61 12.47
N PRO A 173 -3.01 6.87 13.40
CA PRO A 173 -2.96 6.17 14.68
C PRO A 173 -4.30 6.27 15.43
N LEU A 174 -4.72 5.20 16.11
CA LEU A 174 -5.99 5.15 16.85
C LEU A 174 -6.15 6.34 17.84
N LYS A 175 -5.08 6.76 18.49
CA LYS A 175 -5.09 7.90 19.42
C LYS A 175 -5.45 9.24 18.75
N ASP A 176 -5.21 9.36 17.44
CA ASP A 176 -5.44 10.58 16.66
C ASP A 176 -6.76 10.49 15.86
N ALA A 177 -7.41 9.32 15.87
CA ALA A 177 -8.64 9.06 15.13
C ALA A 177 -9.84 9.74 15.79
N LYS A 178 -10.65 10.45 14.99
CA LYS A 178 -11.90 11.06 15.47
C LYS A 178 -13.09 10.16 15.14
N GLY A 179 -13.91 9.88 16.15
CA GLY A 179 -15.15 9.12 15.95
C GLY A 179 -14.97 7.60 15.80
N VAL A 180 -13.72 7.11 15.90
CA VAL A 180 -13.40 5.68 15.94
C VAL A 180 -12.75 5.34 17.27
N SER A 181 -13.19 4.28 17.90
CA SER A 181 -12.59 3.70 19.11
C SER A 181 -12.41 2.20 18.94
N ALA A 182 -11.39 1.65 19.56
CA ALA A 182 -11.14 0.21 19.60
C ALA A 182 -10.62 -0.21 20.98
N LYS A 183 -11.03 -1.38 21.44
CA LYS A 183 -10.54 -2.00 22.67
C LYS A 183 -10.55 -3.52 22.56
N VAL A 184 -9.73 -4.16 23.38
CA VAL A 184 -9.78 -5.61 23.56
C VAL A 184 -10.48 -5.93 24.88
N GLU A 185 -11.49 -6.78 24.82
CA GLU A 185 -12.26 -7.20 25.97
C GLU A 185 -12.77 -8.63 25.77
N ASN A 186 -12.62 -9.49 26.79
CA ASN A 186 -13.09 -10.88 26.78
C ASN A 186 -12.65 -11.67 25.53
N GLY A 187 -11.37 -11.53 25.12
CA GLY A 187 -10.84 -12.21 23.93
C GLY A 187 -11.39 -11.71 22.60
N LYS A 188 -11.93 -10.50 22.57
CA LYS A 188 -12.49 -9.89 21.35
C LYS A 188 -11.93 -8.49 21.12
N LEU A 189 -11.71 -8.14 19.85
CA LEU A 189 -11.56 -6.76 19.42
C LEU A 189 -12.95 -6.16 19.23
N LEU A 190 -13.23 -5.08 19.94
CA LEU A 190 -14.46 -4.30 19.81
C LEU A 190 -14.10 -2.96 19.18
N VAL A 191 -14.67 -2.66 18.02
CA VAL A 191 -14.51 -1.39 17.31
C VAL A 191 -15.85 -0.67 17.24
N GLU A 192 -15.86 0.62 17.52
CA GLU A 192 -17.00 1.50 17.29
C GLU A 192 -16.56 2.68 16.40
N ALA A 193 -17.28 2.88 15.29
CA ALA A 193 -17.06 3.97 14.35
C ALA A 193 -18.35 4.76 14.16
N LYS A 194 -18.49 5.86 14.88
CA LYS A 194 -19.72 6.69 14.89
C LYS A 194 -20.06 7.23 13.51
N GLY A 195 -21.30 7.02 13.10
CA GLY A 195 -21.82 7.49 11.82
C GLY A 195 -21.46 6.62 10.62
N ALA A 196 -20.71 5.53 10.80
CA ALA A 196 -20.38 4.63 9.70
C ALA A 196 -21.56 3.72 9.32
N ALA A 197 -21.74 3.46 8.03
CA ALA A 197 -22.65 2.43 7.54
C ALA A 197 -21.97 1.06 7.40
N LYS A 198 -20.63 1.03 7.38
CA LYS A 198 -19.85 -0.19 7.24
C LYS A 198 -18.50 -0.02 7.95
N VAL A 199 -18.08 -1.07 8.65
CA VAL A 199 -16.76 -1.15 9.30
C VAL A 199 -16.09 -2.44 8.88
N MET A 200 -14.78 -2.34 8.55
CA MET A 200 -13.95 -3.47 8.16
C MET A 200 -12.64 -3.45 8.96
N PHE A 201 -12.04 -4.62 9.13
CA PHE A 201 -10.73 -4.77 9.75
C PHE A 201 -9.79 -5.56 8.84
N TYR A 202 -8.57 -5.04 8.69
CA TYR A 202 -7.48 -5.60 7.89
C TYR A 202 -6.30 -5.89 8.81
N PRO A 203 -6.05 -7.14 9.24
CA PRO A 203 -4.96 -7.47 10.13
C PRO A 203 -3.60 -7.39 9.42
N TYR A 204 -2.58 -6.85 10.10
CA TYR A 204 -1.19 -7.03 9.68
C TYR A 204 -0.76 -8.48 9.83
N GLU A 205 0.33 -8.86 9.14
CA GLU A 205 0.82 -10.23 9.15
C GLU A 205 1.19 -10.73 10.56
N ASP A 206 1.79 -9.86 11.37
CA ASP A 206 2.23 -10.13 12.75
C ASP A 206 1.14 -9.93 13.82
N SER A 207 -0.10 -9.74 13.40
CA SER A 207 -1.24 -9.63 14.31
C SER A 207 -1.61 -10.97 14.94
N VAL A 208 -2.20 -10.95 16.14
CA VAL A 208 -2.81 -12.14 16.73
C VAL A 208 -3.82 -12.79 15.78
N ALA A 209 -3.98 -14.09 15.85
CA ALA A 209 -4.90 -14.83 14.99
C ALA A 209 -6.35 -14.38 15.16
N THR A 210 -7.04 -14.24 14.04
CA THR A 210 -8.45 -13.84 13.93
C THR A 210 -9.20 -14.89 13.09
N PRO A 211 -9.51 -16.06 13.68
CA PRO A 211 -9.95 -17.25 12.92
C PRO A 211 -11.25 -17.04 12.15
N ALA A 212 -12.09 -16.10 12.59
CA ALA A 212 -13.37 -15.81 11.94
C ALA A 212 -13.32 -14.54 11.04
N LEU A 213 -12.11 -14.08 10.64
CA LEU A 213 -11.92 -12.83 9.90
C LEU A 213 -12.78 -12.74 8.62
N LEU A 214 -12.95 -13.86 7.91
CA LEU A 214 -13.80 -13.91 6.71
C LEU A 214 -15.25 -13.56 7.01
N LYS A 215 -15.76 -13.89 8.19
CA LYS A 215 -17.16 -13.64 8.59
C LYS A 215 -17.32 -12.39 9.46
N GLU A 216 -16.39 -12.17 10.38
CA GLU A 216 -16.45 -11.12 11.39
C GLU A 216 -15.71 -9.85 11.00
N GLY A 217 -14.76 -9.93 10.05
CA GLY A 217 -13.90 -8.81 9.64
C GLY A 217 -14.60 -7.69 8.87
N GLU A 218 -15.87 -7.85 8.55
CA GLU A 218 -16.71 -6.85 7.88
C GLU A 218 -18.10 -6.84 8.48
N VAL A 219 -18.64 -5.67 8.78
CA VAL A 219 -19.99 -5.50 9.34
C VAL A 219 -20.69 -4.31 8.70
N LYS A 220 -22.00 -4.46 8.49
CA LYS A 220 -22.90 -3.33 8.19
C LYS A 220 -23.28 -2.65 9.51
N GLY A 221 -23.01 -1.35 9.63
CA GLY A 221 -23.24 -0.56 10.83
C GLY A 221 -21.97 -0.01 11.47
N GLU A 222 -22.10 0.52 12.66
CA GLU A 222 -21.04 1.26 13.37
C GLU A 222 -20.12 0.39 14.23
N ARG A 223 -20.51 -0.87 14.53
CA ARG A 223 -19.82 -1.71 15.52
C ARG A 223 -19.37 -3.01 14.91
N LEU A 224 -18.05 -3.25 14.99
CA LEU A 224 -17.43 -4.50 14.60
C LEU A 224 -16.95 -5.24 15.85
N THR A 225 -17.20 -6.53 15.91
CA THR A 225 -16.68 -7.43 16.96
C THR A 225 -15.97 -8.57 16.28
N LEU A 226 -14.69 -8.75 16.61
CA LEU A 226 -13.84 -9.78 16.03
C LEU A 226 -13.26 -10.68 17.12
N THR A 227 -13.43 -11.98 16.97
CA THR A 227 -12.89 -12.99 17.88
C THR A 227 -11.38 -13.12 17.71
N LEU A 228 -10.63 -13.07 18.81
CA LEU A 228 -9.18 -13.20 18.84
C LEU A 228 -8.80 -14.57 19.39
N GLN A 229 -7.75 -15.16 18.83
CA GLN A 229 -7.17 -16.41 19.31
C GLN A 229 -5.66 -16.20 19.54
N PRO A 230 -5.27 -15.75 20.73
CA PRO A 230 -3.87 -15.64 21.10
C PRO A 230 -3.28 -17.04 21.28
N GLU A 231 -2.21 -17.36 20.54
CA GLU A 231 -1.47 -18.61 20.67
C GLU A 231 -0.40 -18.50 21.76
N ASP A 232 0.29 -17.34 21.82
CA ASP A 232 1.34 -17.04 22.78
C ASP A 232 1.25 -15.60 23.29
N ALA A 233 1.84 -15.33 24.44
CA ALA A 233 1.92 -13.98 24.99
C ALA A 233 3.37 -13.44 24.92
N PRO A 234 3.56 -12.11 24.74
CA PRO A 234 2.52 -11.10 24.62
C PRO A 234 1.89 -11.08 23.22
N ALA A 235 0.57 -11.13 23.14
CA ALA A 235 -0.16 -11.05 21.90
C ALA A 235 -0.63 -9.60 21.65
N ARG A 236 -0.61 -9.18 20.40
CA ARG A 236 -1.11 -7.87 19.98
C ARG A 236 -2.06 -8.03 18.81
N ILE A 237 -3.18 -7.33 18.86
CA ILE A 237 -4.03 -7.15 17.68
C ILE A 237 -3.57 -5.91 16.94
N ARG A 238 -3.09 -6.10 15.70
CA ARG A 238 -2.54 -5.05 14.85
C ARG A 238 -3.20 -5.09 13.48
N GLY A 239 -3.56 -3.92 12.97
CA GLY A 239 -4.18 -3.83 11.66
C GLY A 239 -4.87 -2.51 11.41
N VAL A 240 -5.58 -2.41 10.31
CA VAL A 240 -6.29 -1.21 9.88
C VAL A 240 -7.79 -1.41 10.02
N VAL A 241 -8.45 -0.47 10.68
CA VAL A 241 -9.91 -0.30 10.65
C VAL A 241 -10.27 0.65 9.52
N GLU A 242 -11.15 0.23 8.64
CA GLU A 242 -11.83 1.11 7.68
C GLU A 242 -13.28 1.33 8.12
N ALA A 243 -13.69 2.58 8.23
CA ALA A 243 -15.06 3.00 8.47
C ALA A 243 -15.56 3.85 7.30
N GLN A 244 -16.71 3.50 6.72
CA GLN A 244 -17.22 4.22 5.55
C GLN A 244 -18.74 4.31 5.49
N GLY A 245 -19.23 5.27 4.69
CA GLY A 245 -20.65 5.48 4.41
C GLY A 245 -21.43 6.06 5.60
N GLY A 246 -22.76 6.03 5.53
CA GLY A 246 -23.61 6.62 6.56
C GLY A 246 -23.46 8.16 6.63
N ALA A 247 -23.14 8.67 7.80
CA ALA A 247 -22.89 10.09 8.03
C ALA A 247 -21.46 10.52 7.71
N LEU A 248 -20.54 9.59 7.41
CA LEU A 248 -19.18 9.88 7.05
C LEU A 248 -19.09 10.43 5.62
N LYS A 249 -18.49 11.60 5.44
CA LYS A 249 -18.33 12.25 4.12
C LYS A 249 -17.32 11.49 3.24
N GLN A 250 -16.35 10.83 3.86
CA GLN A 250 -15.31 10.01 3.21
C GLN A 250 -14.91 8.86 4.14
N PRO A 251 -14.32 7.77 3.63
CA PRO A 251 -13.78 6.70 4.45
C PRO A 251 -12.74 7.21 5.45
N VAL A 252 -12.71 6.61 6.63
CA VAL A 252 -11.71 6.86 7.68
C VAL A 252 -10.91 5.58 7.85
N PHE A 253 -9.58 5.71 7.87
CA PHE A 253 -8.65 4.60 8.04
C PHE A 253 -7.86 4.80 9.32
N VAL A 254 -7.90 3.82 10.21
CA VAL A 254 -7.31 3.90 11.55
C VAL A 254 -6.38 2.73 11.80
N ASP A 255 -5.14 3.05 12.15
CA ASP A 255 -4.14 2.06 12.57
C ASP A 255 -4.37 1.67 14.02
N VAL A 256 -4.64 0.39 14.24
CA VAL A 256 -4.93 -0.22 15.54
C VAL A 256 -3.73 -1.07 15.95
N ASP A 257 -3.22 -0.82 17.14
CA ASP A 257 -2.17 -1.62 17.78
C ASP A 257 -2.44 -1.71 19.28
N LEU A 258 -3.09 -2.81 19.71
CA LEU A 258 -3.55 -3.02 21.08
C LEU A 258 -3.00 -4.32 21.65
N GLU A 259 -2.68 -4.30 22.94
CA GLU A 259 -2.33 -5.51 23.69
C GLU A 259 -3.58 -6.39 23.86
N VAL A 260 -3.38 -7.70 23.74
CA VAL A 260 -4.40 -8.70 24.05
C VAL A 260 -4.10 -9.25 25.45
N PRO A 261 -4.93 -8.91 26.46
CA PRO A 261 -4.75 -9.43 27.81
C PRO A 261 -4.80 -10.96 27.84
N ARG A 262 -4.00 -11.58 28.71
CA ARG A 262 -4.13 -13.00 29.00
C ARG A 262 -5.51 -13.24 29.65
N SER A 263 -6.22 -14.23 29.19
CA SER A 263 -7.45 -14.74 29.82
C SER A 263 -7.13 -15.52 31.10
#